data_2ff84a1788ee86b265541d944f6e8833
#
_entry.id   2ff84a1788ee86b265541d944f6e8833
#
_cell.length_a   1.000
_cell.length_b   1.000
_cell.length_c   1.000
_cell.angle_alpha   90.00
_cell.angle_beta   90.00
_cell.angle_gamma   90.00
#
_symmetry.space_group_name_H-M   'P 1'
#
loop_
_entity.id
_entity.type
_entity.pdbx_description
1 polymer ?
#
loop_
_entity_poly.entity_id
_entity_poly.type
_entity_poly.pdbx_seq_one_letter_code
_entity_poly.pdbx_strand_id
1 'polypeptide(L)'
;ISGTSVGAVNGAFVASAIGEMPGALKQLVSLWADLELPHVLGFGLRQAAGLYRVLLGGSAQARGVFDPAPLSAIVGRAVHWRRLRRNIRSGALRALTVSTTHVGTGQPVIFVDAAPGVGIPKGLGLHALVRQAKIGQHHVLASAAIPLIFPPVEIGDEIHCDGGLRLNTPIGPSIHLGMNRLLVVGLSTPHAADRRAVQDGKFPGATYMLGKVLNAFLLDHVNTDLLDVQRINDFLHDGIRAYGPEFIERINEAAKLRGALAERRLLNSLVLRPTTDIGQVASDYLASNRVRFGKSLGRAFISMLDVGAGADADLASYLLFDGGFAQTLIEMGRRDAHEKRDEIEAFLFEDPNAILLPANAVDSAEHSESKPPE
;
A
#
# COMPACT_ATOMS: atom_id res chain seq x y z
N ILE A 1 -0.70 -1.16 11.86
CA ILE A 1 -0.20 -1.50 10.52
C ILE A 1 -1.40 -1.59 9.60
N SER A 2 -1.35 -0.92 8.45
CA SER A 2 -2.41 -0.96 7.44
C SER A 2 -1.80 -1.38 6.11
N GLY A 3 -2.45 -2.27 5.38
CA GLY A 3 -1.93 -2.76 4.11
C GLY A 3 -3.02 -3.09 3.10
N THR A 4 -2.67 -2.93 1.83
CA THR A 4 -3.48 -3.32 0.67
C THR A 4 -2.62 -4.12 -0.29
N SER A 5 -3.18 -5.15 -0.92
CA SER A 5 -2.48 -6.00 -1.90
C SER A 5 -1.18 -6.59 -1.32
N VAL A 6 -0.06 -6.46 -2.02
CA VAL A 6 1.25 -6.89 -1.50
C VAL A 6 1.61 -6.20 -0.18
N GLY A 7 1.10 -4.98 0.06
CA GLY A 7 1.23 -4.29 1.33
C GLY A 7 0.51 -5.00 2.48
N ALA A 8 -0.61 -5.70 2.21
CA ALA A 8 -1.27 -6.53 3.21
C ALA A 8 -0.45 -7.79 3.54
N VAL A 9 0.21 -8.39 2.53
CA VAL A 9 1.12 -9.54 2.72
C VAL A 9 2.30 -9.14 3.61
N ASN A 10 3.02 -8.08 3.23
CA ASN A 10 4.16 -7.57 3.98
C ASN A 10 3.74 -7.06 5.36
N GLY A 11 2.61 -6.36 5.47
CA GLY A 11 2.06 -5.86 6.71
C GLY A 11 1.71 -6.97 7.69
N ALA A 12 1.09 -8.06 7.23
CA ALA A 12 0.78 -9.22 8.06
C ALA A 12 2.06 -9.94 8.53
N PHE A 13 3.07 -10.04 7.65
CA PHE A 13 4.37 -10.60 8.01
C PHE A 13 5.02 -9.77 9.13
N VAL A 14 5.18 -8.46 8.92
CA VAL A 14 5.77 -7.52 9.90
C VAL A 14 4.98 -7.53 11.21
N ALA A 15 3.65 -7.52 11.15
CA ALA A 15 2.78 -7.60 12.32
C ALA A 15 2.99 -8.89 13.13
N SER A 16 3.30 -10.01 12.45
CA SER A 16 3.61 -11.28 13.10
C SER A 16 5.01 -11.32 13.74
N ALA A 17 5.92 -10.45 13.29
CA ALA A 17 7.33 -10.45 13.65
C ALA A 17 7.71 -9.39 14.70
N ILE A 18 6.75 -8.65 15.25
CA ILE A 18 7.00 -7.67 16.32
C ILE A 18 7.75 -8.33 17.49
N GLY A 19 8.86 -7.68 17.91
CA GLY A 19 9.77 -8.21 18.92
C GLY A 19 10.96 -9.02 18.38
N GLU A 20 10.94 -9.46 17.12
CA GLU A 20 12.02 -10.20 16.45
C GLU A 20 12.44 -9.54 15.11
N MET A 21 12.23 -8.24 14.99
CA MET A 21 12.27 -7.51 13.71
C MET A 21 13.56 -7.70 12.89
N PRO A 22 14.79 -7.61 13.44
CA PRO A 22 16.00 -7.71 12.62
C PRO A 22 16.15 -9.06 11.90
N GLY A 23 15.81 -10.17 12.59
CA GLY A 23 15.84 -11.51 11.98
C GLY A 23 14.72 -11.71 10.98
N ALA A 24 13.53 -11.23 11.30
CA ALA A 24 12.36 -11.34 10.45
C ALA A 24 12.51 -10.54 9.13
N LEU A 25 13.09 -9.34 9.17
CA LEU A 25 13.33 -8.57 7.95
C LEU A 25 14.32 -9.27 7.01
N LYS A 26 15.35 -9.92 7.53
CA LYS A 26 16.24 -10.76 6.72
C LYS A 26 15.48 -11.91 6.08
N GLN A 27 14.60 -12.56 6.83
CA GLN A 27 13.74 -13.63 6.32
C GLN A 27 12.78 -13.13 5.24
N LEU A 28 12.17 -11.96 5.42
CA LEU A 28 11.29 -11.36 4.41
C LEU A 28 12.04 -11.07 3.11
N VAL A 29 13.25 -10.53 3.21
CA VAL A 29 14.13 -10.30 2.05
C VAL A 29 14.44 -11.61 1.33
N SER A 30 14.81 -12.68 2.05
CA SER A 30 15.04 -14.00 1.44
C SER A 30 13.79 -14.54 0.76
N LEU A 31 12.62 -14.43 1.40
CA LEU A 31 11.35 -14.89 0.80
C LEU A 31 11.07 -14.23 -0.55
N TRP A 32 11.31 -12.91 -0.66
CA TRP A 32 11.16 -12.20 -1.92
C TRP A 32 12.26 -12.52 -2.93
N ALA A 33 13.51 -12.68 -2.48
CA ALA A 33 14.67 -12.99 -3.32
C ALA A 33 14.62 -14.42 -3.90
N ASP A 34 13.96 -15.35 -3.20
CA ASP A 34 13.84 -16.75 -3.59
C ASP A 34 12.58 -17.02 -4.44
N LEU A 35 11.84 -15.97 -4.84
CA LEU A 35 10.67 -16.15 -5.70
C LEU A 35 11.07 -16.62 -7.09
N GLU A 36 10.39 -17.64 -7.56
CA GLU A 36 10.45 -18.08 -8.94
C GLU A 36 9.08 -17.99 -9.58
N LEU A 37 9.03 -17.38 -10.76
CA LEU A 37 7.80 -17.14 -11.51
C LEU A 37 6.87 -18.40 -11.60
N PRO A 38 7.40 -19.59 -11.93
CA PRO A 38 6.56 -20.80 -11.97
C PRO A 38 6.02 -21.23 -10.61
N HIS A 39 6.70 -20.86 -9.50
CA HIS A 39 6.29 -21.19 -8.15
C HIS A 39 5.25 -20.24 -7.56
N VAL A 40 5.05 -19.06 -8.19
CA VAL A 40 4.04 -18.09 -7.77
C VAL A 40 2.83 -18.11 -8.69
N LEU A 41 3.09 -18.20 -9.97
CA LEU A 41 2.09 -18.24 -11.01
C LEU A 41 2.02 -19.68 -11.52
N GLY A 42 1.13 -20.51 -11.00
CA GLY A 42 0.94 -21.87 -11.50
C GLY A 42 0.60 -21.87 -13.00
N PHE A 43 1.61 -21.96 -13.85
CA PHE A 43 1.44 -22.03 -15.30
C PHE A 43 1.10 -23.48 -15.70
N GLY A 44 -0.12 -23.72 -16.13
CA GLY A 44 -0.55 -24.98 -16.75
C GLY A 44 -1.23 -24.74 -18.10
N LEU A 45 -1.28 -25.76 -18.94
CA LEU A 45 -1.99 -25.74 -20.23
C LEU A 45 -3.47 -25.34 -20.08
N ARG A 46 -4.09 -25.59 -18.92
CA ARG A 46 -5.46 -25.18 -18.59
C ARG A 46 -5.60 -23.66 -18.46
N GLN A 47 -4.59 -22.98 -17.92
CA GLN A 47 -4.58 -21.54 -17.70
C GLN A 47 -4.36 -20.79 -19.01
N ALA A 48 -3.49 -21.28 -19.89
CA ALA A 48 -3.30 -20.75 -21.25
C ALA A 48 -4.58 -20.84 -22.08
N ALA A 49 -5.32 -21.96 -21.99
CA ALA A 49 -6.62 -22.12 -22.64
C ALA A 49 -7.70 -21.22 -22.02
N GLY A 50 -7.62 -20.91 -20.72
CA GLY A 50 -8.50 -19.99 -20.02
C GLY A 50 -8.36 -18.55 -20.53
N LEU A 51 -7.14 -18.07 -20.67
CA LEU A 51 -6.84 -16.73 -21.22
C LEU A 51 -7.37 -16.58 -22.66
N TYR A 52 -7.16 -17.59 -23.50
CA TYR A 52 -7.66 -17.59 -24.87
C TYR A 52 -9.20 -17.53 -24.93
N ARG A 53 -9.89 -18.24 -24.01
CA ARG A 53 -11.36 -18.21 -23.90
C ARG A 53 -11.88 -16.86 -23.44
N VAL A 54 -11.22 -16.19 -22.49
CA VAL A 54 -11.59 -14.84 -22.01
C VAL A 54 -11.45 -13.82 -23.14
N LEU A 55 -10.36 -13.89 -23.91
CA LEU A 55 -10.13 -13.01 -25.07
C LEU A 55 -11.15 -13.22 -26.21
N LEU A 56 -11.72 -14.43 -26.33
CA LEU A 56 -12.72 -14.75 -27.36
C LEU A 56 -14.18 -14.57 -26.90
N GLY A 57 -14.43 -13.94 -25.74
CA GLY A 57 -15.79 -13.65 -25.27
C GLY A 57 -16.56 -14.87 -24.77
N GLY A 58 -15.87 -15.98 -24.46
CA GLY A 58 -16.48 -17.14 -23.83
C GLY A 58 -16.88 -16.84 -22.40
N SER A 59 -18.03 -17.32 -21.93
CA SER A 59 -18.52 -17.24 -20.56
C SER A 59 -17.64 -18.09 -19.63
N ALA A 60 -16.41 -17.63 -19.38
CA ALA A 60 -15.59 -18.17 -18.33
C ALA A 60 -16.13 -17.65 -17.00
N GLN A 61 -16.63 -18.54 -16.14
CA GLN A 61 -16.68 -18.25 -14.72
C GLN A 61 -15.36 -17.58 -14.37
N ALA A 62 -15.40 -16.44 -13.66
CA ALA A 62 -14.28 -15.55 -13.38
C ALA A 62 -13.19 -16.22 -12.51
N ARG A 63 -12.58 -17.27 -13.03
CA ARG A 63 -11.37 -17.89 -12.51
C ARG A 63 -10.22 -17.12 -13.12
N GLY A 64 -9.45 -16.39 -12.29
CA GLY A 64 -8.27 -15.66 -12.73
C GLY A 64 -7.36 -16.49 -13.63
N VAL A 65 -6.47 -15.82 -14.36
CA VAL A 65 -5.52 -16.48 -15.28
C VAL A 65 -4.56 -17.40 -14.55
N PHE A 66 -4.22 -17.08 -13.28
CA PHE A 66 -3.23 -17.82 -12.50
C PHE A 66 -3.86 -18.60 -11.35
N ASP A 67 -3.18 -19.70 -10.97
CA ASP A 67 -3.55 -20.49 -9.80
C ASP A 67 -3.10 -19.74 -8.53
N PRO A 68 -3.98 -19.45 -7.57
CA PRO A 68 -3.62 -18.78 -6.33
C PRO A 68 -2.94 -19.72 -5.31
N ALA A 69 -2.94 -21.03 -5.52
CA ALA A 69 -2.44 -22.01 -4.56
C ALA A 69 -0.96 -21.80 -4.18
N PRO A 70 -0.04 -21.49 -5.12
CA PRO A 70 1.35 -21.23 -4.77
C PRO A 70 1.51 -19.98 -3.88
N LEU A 71 0.86 -18.86 -4.24
CA LEU A 71 0.86 -17.65 -3.43
C LEU A 71 0.26 -17.89 -2.04
N SER A 72 -0.83 -18.65 -1.98
CA SER A 72 -1.47 -19.06 -0.74
C SER A 72 -0.50 -19.86 0.16
N ALA A 73 0.26 -20.78 -0.42
CA ALA A 73 1.25 -21.57 0.31
C ALA A 73 2.40 -20.69 0.87
N ILE A 74 2.88 -19.72 0.07
CA ILE A 74 3.92 -18.77 0.50
C ILE A 74 3.41 -17.92 1.67
N VAL A 75 2.25 -17.28 1.56
CA VAL A 75 1.65 -16.45 2.60
C VAL A 75 1.38 -17.26 3.87
N GLY A 76 0.86 -18.50 3.71
CA GLY A 76 0.55 -19.38 4.82
C GLY A 76 1.78 -19.79 5.65
N ARG A 77 2.93 -19.96 4.99
CA ARG A 77 4.20 -20.32 5.63
C ARG A 77 4.96 -19.11 6.18
N ALA A 78 4.92 -17.99 5.47
CA ALA A 78 5.65 -16.77 5.83
C ALA A 78 5.08 -16.10 7.08
N VAL A 79 3.76 -15.97 7.17
CA VAL A 79 3.10 -15.27 8.27
C VAL A 79 2.87 -16.18 9.47
N HIS A 80 3.43 -15.81 10.59
CA HIS A 80 3.21 -16.52 11.87
C HIS A 80 1.87 -16.11 12.51
N TRP A 81 0.75 -16.62 12.02
CA TRP A 81 -0.61 -16.27 12.41
C TRP A 81 -0.87 -16.34 13.91
N ARG A 82 -0.26 -17.30 14.63
CA ARG A 82 -0.37 -17.42 16.09
C ARG A 82 0.33 -16.27 16.82
N ARG A 83 1.50 -15.82 16.32
CA ARG A 83 2.24 -14.68 16.88
C ARG A 83 1.48 -13.38 16.60
N LEU A 84 0.98 -13.18 15.38
CA LEU A 84 0.16 -12.03 15.02
C LEU A 84 -1.00 -11.86 16.00
N ARG A 85 -1.75 -12.93 16.27
CA ARG A 85 -2.86 -12.89 17.24
C ARG A 85 -2.40 -12.58 18.65
N ARG A 86 -1.24 -13.10 19.06
CA ARG A 86 -0.65 -12.79 20.37
C ARG A 86 -0.28 -11.31 20.45
N ASN A 87 0.39 -10.77 19.42
CA ASN A 87 0.83 -9.38 19.38
C ASN A 87 -0.36 -8.41 19.47
N ILE A 88 -1.47 -8.71 18.77
CA ILE A 88 -2.69 -7.91 18.88
C ILE A 88 -3.31 -8.05 20.28
N ARG A 89 -3.48 -9.25 20.79
CA ARG A 89 -4.11 -9.46 22.11
C ARG A 89 -3.32 -8.86 23.27
N SER A 90 -1.99 -8.84 23.17
CA SER A 90 -1.13 -8.21 24.20
C SER A 90 -1.04 -6.70 24.07
N GLY A 91 -1.55 -6.09 22.99
CA GLY A 91 -1.41 -4.68 22.70
C GLY A 91 -0.05 -4.28 22.12
N ALA A 92 0.88 -5.22 21.90
CA ALA A 92 2.15 -4.97 21.20
C ALA A 92 1.91 -4.47 19.77
N LEU A 93 0.83 -4.91 19.15
CA LEU A 93 0.27 -4.34 17.93
C LEU A 93 -1.12 -3.78 18.23
N ARG A 94 -1.29 -2.48 18.08
CA ARG A 94 -2.59 -1.82 18.30
C ARG A 94 -3.68 -2.33 17.37
N ALA A 95 -3.37 -2.43 16.07
CA ALA A 95 -4.27 -3.01 15.08
C ALA A 95 -3.52 -3.41 13.81
N LEU A 96 -4.08 -4.39 13.10
CA LEU A 96 -3.81 -4.69 11.71
C LEU A 96 -5.06 -4.40 10.89
N THR A 97 -4.91 -3.70 9.75
CA THR A 97 -6.01 -3.52 8.80
C THR A 97 -5.63 -4.06 7.42
N VAL A 98 -6.58 -4.68 6.77
CA VAL A 98 -6.45 -5.22 5.41
C VAL A 98 -7.61 -4.71 4.58
N SER A 99 -7.29 -4.04 3.48
CA SER A 99 -8.29 -3.48 2.56
C SER A 99 -8.59 -4.45 1.42
N THR A 100 -9.85 -4.61 1.09
CA THR A 100 -10.35 -5.39 -0.05
C THR A 100 -11.42 -4.61 -0.79
N THR A 101 -11.79 -5.06 -1.99
CA THR A 101 -12.95 -4.55 -2.72
C THR A 101 -14.00 -5.65 -2.79
N HIS A 102 -15.22 -5.36 -2.36
CA HIS A 102 -16.37 -6.28 -2.49
C HIS A 102 -16.81 -6.35 -3.95
N VAL A 103 -16.76 -7.53 -4.55
CA VAL A 103 -16.98 -7.70 -6.00
C VAL A 103 -18.39 -7.30 -6.43
N GLY A 104 -19.41 -7.66 -5.64
CA GLY A 104 -20.81 -7.42 -6.00
C GLY A 104 -21.22 -5.94 -6.00
N THR A 105 -20.63 -5.13 -5.09
CA THR A 105 -21.00 -3.71 -4.95
C THR A 105 -19.92 -2.74 -5.41
N GLY A 106 -18.69 -3.21 -5.60
CA GLY A 106 -17.53 -2.36 -5.86
C GLY A 106 -17.10 -1.48 -4.69
N GLN A 107 -17.64 -1.70 -3.47
CA GLN A 107 -17.30 -0.90 -2.29
C GLN A 107 -15.98 -1.37 -1.67
N PRO A 108 -15.16 -0.45 -1.15
CA PRO A 108 -14.01 -0.81 -0.33
C PRO A 108 -14.47 -1.38 1.01
N VAL A 109 -13.86 -2.49 1.41
CA VAL A 109 -14.09 -3.14 2.71
C VAL A 109 -12.77 -3.22 3.45
N ILE A 110 -12.75 -2.70 4.66
CA ILE A 110 -11.57 -2.68 5.53
C ILE A 110 -11.81 -3.64 6.67
N PHE A 111 -11.08 -4.76 6.66
CA PHE A 111 -11.04 -5.68 7.78
C PHE A 111 -10.08 -5.15 8.84
N VAL A 112 -10.53 -5.12 10.10
CA VAL A 112 -9.76 -4.60 11.24
C VAL A 112 -9.67 -5.66 12.31
N ASP A 113 -8.43 -6.05 12.67
CA ASP A 113 -8.11 -6.85 13.83
C ASP A 113 -7.36 -5.95 14.83
N ALA A 114 -7.98 -5.64 15.95
CA ALA A 114 -7.48 -4.64 16.89
C ALA A 114 -7.34 -5.19 18.30
N ALA A 115 -6.43 -4.60 19.06
CA ALA A 115 -6.21 -4.91 20.47
C ALA A 115 -7.47 -4.61 21.33
N PRO A 116 -7.64 -5.31 22.44
CA PRO A 116 -8.74 -5.03 23.38
C PRO A 116 -8.78 -3.54 23.76
N GLY A 117 -9.97 -2.96 23.76
CA GLY A 117 -10.18 -1.55 24.11
C GLY A 117 -9.91 -0.53 23.00
N VAL A 118 -9.44 -0.95 21.84
CA VAL A 118 -9.31 -0.06 20.67
C VAL A 118 -10.68 0.12 20.03
N GLY A 119 -11.16 1.36 19.98
CA GLY A 119 -12.40 1.72 19.29
C GLY A 119 -12.25 1.50 17.78
N ILE A 120 -13.18 0.72 17.21
CA ILE A 120 -13.23 0.50 15.76
C ILE A 120 -14.37 1.34 15.19
N PRO A 121 -14.09 2.24 14.23
CA PRO A 121 -15.13 3.04 13.60
C PRO A 121 -16.07 2.12 12.79
N LYS A 122 -17.37 2.43 12.78
CA LYS A 122 -18.37 1.67 12.02
C LYS A 122 -18.28 1.90 10.50
N GLY A 123 -17.59 2.96 10.09
CA GLY A 123 -17.35 3.31 8.68
C GLY A 123 -16.26 4.38 8.57
N LEU A 124 -15.67 4.49 7.40
CA LEU A 124 -14.65 5.48 7.07
C LEU A 124 -15.14 6.32 5.90
N GLY A 125 -15.67 7.50 6.22
CA GLY A 125 -16.29 8.36 5.21
C GLY A 125 -17.56 7.75 4.61
N LEU A 126 -17.98 8.28 3.46
CA LEU A 126 -19.26 7.90 2.83
C LEU A 126 -19.23 6.55 2.10
N HIS A 127 -18.07 5.92 1.91
CA HIS A 127 -17.92 4.86 0.93
C HIS A 127 -17.20 3.59 1.39
N ALA A 128 -16.50 3.58 2.53
CA ALA A 128 -15.76 2.40 3.00
C ALA A 128 -16.48 1.69 4.15
N LEU A 129 -16.68 0.38 4.00
CA LEU A 129 -17.23 -0.47 5.06
C LEU A 129 -16.09 -0.94 5.96
N VAL A 130 -16.25 -0.79 7.27
CA VAL A 130 -15.31 -1.32 8.26
C VAL A 130 -15.89 -2.56 8.89
N ARG A 131 -15.14 -3.64 8.90
CA ARG A 131 -15.51 -4.92 9.49
C ARG A 131 -14.49 -5.38 10.50
N GLN A 132 -14.92 -5.57 11.73
CA GLN A 132 -14.09 -6.20 12.73
C GLN A 132 -13.97 -7.70 12.40
N ALA A 133 -12.72 -8.18 12.25
CA ALA A 133 -12.45 -9.57 11.95
C ALA A 133 -11.11 -10.00 12.53
N LYS A 134 -10.98 -11.28 12.83
CA LYS A 134 -9.67 -11.89 13.09
C LYS A 134 -8.99 -12.09 11.73
N ILE A 135 -8.09 -11.18 11.38
CA ILE A 135 -7.39 -11.23 10.09
C ILE A 135 -6.62 -12.56 9.97
N GLY A 136 -6.85 -13.25 8.87
CA GLY A 136 -6.21 -14.51 8.52
C GLY A 136 -5.77 -14.50 7.05
N GLN A 137 -5.20 -15.62 6.62
CA GLN A 137 -4.65 -15.80 5.29
C GLN A 137 -5.62 -15.41 4.15
N HIS A 138 -6.88 -15.81 4.25
CA HIS A 138 -7.91 -15.50 3.26
C HIS A 138 -8.17 -14.00 3.09
N HIS A 139 -8.10 -13.19 4.16
CA HIS A 139 -8.22 -11.73 4.06
C HIS A 139 -7.04 -11.12 3.28
N VAL A 140 -5.82 -11.59 3.58
CA VAL A 140 -4.60 -11.12 2.92
C VAL A 140 -4.59 -11.53 1.44
N LEU A 141 -5.00 -12.76 1.13
CA LEU A 141 -5.12 -13.25 -0.25
C LEU A 141 -6.21 -12.51 -1.02
N ALA A 142 -7.34 -12.22 -0.40
CA ALA A 142 -8.39 -11.39 -1.00
C ALA A 142 -7.89 -10.00 -1.36
N SER A 143 -7.12 -9.40 -0.44
CA SER A 143 -6.50 -8.10 -0.65
C SER A 143 -5.51 -8.07 -1.82
N ALA A 144 -4.85 -9.20 -2.10
CA ALA A 144 -3.86 -9.35 -3.19
C ALA A 144 -4.44 -10.03 -4.45
N ALA A 145 -5.76 -10.25 -4.50
CA ALA A 145 -6.43 -10.88 -5.63
C ALA A 145 -6.72 -9.86 -6.74
N ILE A 146 -5.69 -9.46 -7.49
CA ILE A 146 -5.81 -8.52 -8.63
C ILE A 146 -6.79 -9.10 -9.65
N PRO A 147 -7.86 -8.38 -10.01
CA PRO A 147 -8.84 -8.85 -10.98
C PRO A 147 -8.21 -9.24 -12.31
N LEU A 148 -8.77 -10.26 -12.95
CA LEU A 148 -8.29 -10.90 -14.16
C LEU A 148 -7.01 -11.73 -13.97
N ILE A 149 -6.14 -11.36 -13.05
CA ILE A 149 -4.87 -12.04 -12.77
C ILE A 149 -5.11 -13.21 -11.81
N PHE A 150 -5.67 -12.93 -10.64
CA PHE A 150 -6.02 -13.93 -9.64
C PHE A 150 -7.55 -14.09 -9.50
N PRO A 151 -8.02 -15.28 -9.13
CA PRO A 151 -9.42 -15.45 -8.79
C PRO A 151 -9.79 -14.64 -7.56
N PRO A 152 -11.00 -14.09 -7.49
CA PRO A 152 -11.50 -13.46 -6.28
C PRO A 152 -11.62 -14.47 -5.15
N VAL A 153 -11.55 -13.99 -3.91
CA VAL A 153 -11.55 -14.81 -2.70
C VAL A 153 -12.86 -14.63 -1.94
N GLU A 154 -13.44 -15.73 -1.51
CA GLU A 154 -14.64 -15.75 -0.67
C GLU A 154 -14.26 -15.52 0.80
N ILE A 155 -14.95 -14.57 1.45
CA ILE A 155 -14.84 -14.26 2.88
C ILE A 155 -16.26 -14.27 3.47
N GLY A 156 -16.60 -15.33 4.20
CA GLY A 156 -17.99 -15.57 4.58
C GLY A 156 -18.84 -15.83 3.35
N ASP A 157 -19.93 -15.11 3.20
CA ASP A 157 -20.85 -15.23 2.06
C ASP A 157 -20.57 -14.19 0.96
N GLU A 158 -19.45 -13.46 1.05
CA GLU A 158 -19.13 -12.38 0.13
C GLU A 158 -17.84 -12.65 -0.65
N ILE A 159 -17.82 -12.14 -1.88
CA ILE A 159 -16.68 -12.29 -2.79
C ILE A 159 -15.89 -10.99 -2.82
N HIS A 160 -14.58 -11.10 -2.59
CA HIS A 160 -13.66 -9.98 -2.51
C HIS A 160 -12.52 -10.11 -3.52
N CYS A 161 -12.03 -8.99 -3.98
CA CYS A 161 -10.84 -8.87 -4.81
C CYS A 161 -9.90 -7.77 -4.25
N ASP A 162 -8.83 -7.48 -4.99
CA ASP A 162 -7.79 -6.54 -4.56
C ASP A 162 -8.35 -5.20 -4.10
N GLY A 163 -7.90 -4.78 -2.93
CA GLY A 163 -8.31 -3.53 -2.31
C GLY A 163 -7.79 -2.29 -3.04
N GLY A 164 -6.69 -2.43 -3.79
CA GLY A 164 -6.04 -1.34 -4.52
C GLY A 164 -6.95 -0.70 -5.57
N LEU A 165 -7.99 -1.39 -6.03
CA LEU A 165 -9.00 -0.81 -6.94
C LEU A 165 -9.71 0.40 -6.35
N ARG A 166 -9.81 0.50 -5.02
CA ARG A 166 -10.58 1.54 -4.33
C ARG A 166 -9.81 2.23 -3.21
N LEU A 167 -8.86 1.54 -2.58
CA LEU A 167 -8.13 2.01 -1.41
C LEU A 167 -6.72 1.41 -1.41
N ASN A 168 -5.83 1.98 -2.20
CA ASN A 168 -4.47 1.47 -2.34
C ASN A 168 -3.61 1.75 -1.11
N THR A 169 -3.66 2.99 -0.59
CA THR A 169 -2.95 3.36 0.63
C THR A 169 -3.94 3.66 1.74
N PRO A 170 -4.15 2.75 2.69
CA PRO A 170 -5.20 2.89 3.70
C PRO A 170 -4.78 3.82 4.84
N ILE A 171 -4.59 5.12 4.57
CA ILE A 171 -4.23 6.15 5.56
C ILE A 171 -5.41 6.42 6.50
N GLY A 172 -6.61 6.59 5.96
CA GLY A 172 -7.82 6.85 6.72
C GLY A 172 -8.07 5.87 7.89
N PRO A 173 -8.00 4.54 7.68
CA PRO A 173 -8.10 3.57 8.78
C PRO A 173 -7.09 3.81 9.89
N SER A 174 -5.84 4.11 9.55
CA SER A 174 -4.78 4.36 10.54
C SER A 174 -5.08 5.57 11.42
N ILE A 175 -5.54 6.67 10.81
CA ILE A 175 -5.91 7.90 11.52
C ILE A 175 -7.05 7.63 12.50
N HIS A 176 -8.12 6.95 12.05
CA HIS A 176 -9.30 6.64 12.87
C HIS A 176 -9.00 5.66 14.01
N LEU A 177 -7.97 4.81 13.86
CA LEU A 177 -7.47 3.95 14.91
C LEU A 177 -6.54 4.65 15.90
N GLY A 178 -6.33 5.96 15.75
CA GLY A 178 -5.65 6.79 16.73
C GLY A 178 -4.16 6.98 16.49
N MET A 179 -3.68 6.84 15.25
CA MET A 179 -2.29 7.12 14.90
C MET A 179 -2.04 8.63 14.82
N ASN A 180 -0.90 9.07 15.32
CA ASN A 180 -0.40 10.43 15.21
C ASN A 180 0.89 10.53 14.36
N ARG A 181 1.53 9.40 14.10
CA ARG A 181 2.67 9.28 13.18
C ARG A 181 2.33 8.29 12.07
N LEU A 182 2.55 8.68 10.83
CA LEU A 182 2.27 7.90 9.64
C LEU A 182 3.54 7.69 8.84
N LEU A 183 4.11 6.49 8.88
CA LEU A 183 5.11 6.06 7.92
C LEU A 183 4.38 5.42 6.73
N VAL A 184 4.41 6.09 5.59
CA VAL A 184 3.75 5.63 4.36
C VAL A 184 4.80 5.13 3.38
N VAL A 185 4.68 3.89 2.93
CA VAL A 185 5.49 3.32 1.86
C VAL A 185 4.64 3.26 0.59
N GLY A 186 4.94 4.16 -0.35
CA GLY A 186 4.25 4.24 -1.64
C GLY A 186 5.03 3.56 -2.75
N LEU A 187 4.34 3.24 -3.84
CA LEU A 187 4.93 2.59 -5.02
C LEU A 187 5.09 3.54 -6.22
N SER A 188 4.48 4.72 -6.17
CA SER A 188 4.54 5.71 -7.26
C SER A 188 5.66 6.73 -7.03
N THR A 189 6.38 7.07 -8.08
CA THR A 189 7.37 8.16 -8.06
C THR A 189 6.67 9.53 -8.05
N PRO A 190 7.26 10.56 -7.43
CA PRO A 190 6.71 11.92 -7.43
C PRO A 190 6.57 12.53 -8.84
N HIS A 191 7.42 12.12 -9.79
CA HIS A 191 7.54 12.67 -11.13
C HIS A 191 6.88 11.81 -12.23
N ALA A 192 5.95 10.94 -11.88
CA ALA A 192 5.26 10.07 -12.84
C ALA A 192 4.48 10.84 -13.95
N ALA A 193 4.27 12.14 -13.77
CA ALA A 193 3.57 12.98 -14.75
C ALA A 193 4.40 13.34 -16.00
N ASP A 194 5.72 13.18 -15.96
CA ASP A 194 6.64 13.55 -17.06
C ASP A 194 6.90 12.40 -18.02
N ARG A 195 5.97 11.47 -18.11
CA ARG A 195 6.09 10.29 -18.98
C ARG A 195 5.97 10.75 -20.43
N ARG A 196 6.99 10.44 -21.21
CA ARG A 196 7.03 10.66 -22.65
C ARG A 196 5.73 10.17 -23.27
N ALA A 197 4.99 11.09 -23.85
CA ALA A 197 3.82 10.76 -24.69
C ALA A 197 4.23 9.70 -25.70
N VAL A 198 3.32 8.83 -26.08
CA VAL A 198 3.51 7.82 -27.13
C VAL A 198 4.05 8.55 -28.38
N GLN A 199 5.37 8.50 -28.58
CA GLN A 199 6.07 9.35 -29.58
C GLN A 199 5.97 8.82 -31.01
N ASP A 200 5.47 7.59 -31.23
CA ASP A 200 5.60 6.93 -32.55
C ASP A 200 4.31 6.87 -33.37
N GLY A 201 3.25 7.57 -32.99
CA GLY A 201 2.00 7.59 -33.77
C GLY A 201 1.31 6.23 -33.93
N LYS A 202 1.79 5.19 -33.27
CA LYS A 202 1.17 3.84 -33.26
C LYS A 202 0.18 3.75 -32.12
N PHE A 203 -1.02 3.20 -32.41
CA PHE A 203 -1.97 2.88 -31.35
C PHE A 203 -1.36 1.89 -30.36
N PRO A 204 -1.46 2.14 -29.04
CA PRO A 204 -0.96 1.23 -28.03
C PRO A 204 -1.73 -0.10 -28.06
N GLY A 205 -1.02 -1.20 -27.85
CA GLY A 205 -1.62 -2.54 -27.77
C GLY A 205 -2.54 -2.71 -26.55
N ALA A 206 -3.41 -3.71 -26.57
CA ALA A 206 -4.37 -3.99 -25.50
C ALA A 206 -3.67 -4.23 -24.15
N THR A 207 -2.53 -4.92 -24.18
CA THR A 207 -1.71 -5.20 -22.96
C THR A 207 -1.16 -3.92 -22.36
N TYR A 208 -0.65 -3.00 -23.18
CA TYR A 208 -0.22 -1.68 -22.73
C TYR A 208 -1.37 -0.90 -22.06
N MET A 209 -2.54 -0.87 -22.72
CA MET A 209 -3.72 -0.22 -22.17
C MET A 209 -4.17 -0.85 -20.86
N LEU A 210 -4.13 -2.17 -20.74
CA LEU A 210 -4.45 -2.87 -19.49
C LEU A 210 -3.46 -2.49 -18.37
N GLY A 211 -2.16 -2.41 -18.68
CA GLY A 211 -1.15 -1.94 -17.73
C GLY A 211 -1.43 -0.52 -17.24
N LYS A 212 -1.79 0.40 -18.14
CA LYS A 212 -2.15 1.79 -17.76
C LYS A 212 -3.44 1.86 -16.93
N VAL A 213 -4.43 1.05 -17.27
CA VAL A 213 -5.67 0.95 -16.49
C VAL A 213 -5.37 0.43 -15.07
N LEU A 214 -4.60 -0.65 -14.94
CA LEU A 214 -4.19 -1.18 -13.63
C LEU A 214 -3.37 -0.14 -12.86
N ASN A 215 -2.45 0.56 -13.52
CA ASN A 215 -1.65 1.60 -12.90
C ASN A 215 -2.52 2.75 -12.37
N ALA A 216 -3.47 3.22 -13.15
CA ALA A 216 -4.42 4.26 -12.73
C ALA A 216 -5.26 3.81 -11.52
N PHE A 217 -5.71 2.57 -11.50
CA PHE A 217 -6.48 2.04 -10.37
C PHE A 217 -5.64 1.74 -9.13
N LEU A 218 -4.42 1.22 -9.29
CA LEU A 218 -3.63 0.72 -8.18
C LEU A 218 -2.63 1.74 -7.61
N LEU A 219 -2.24 2.81 -8.33
CA LEU A 219 -1.20 3.74 -7.88
C LEU A 219 -1.66 5.18 -7.59
N ASP A 220 -2.77 5.61 -8.13
CA ASP A 220 -3.09 7.05 -8.24
C ASP A 220 -3.68 7.68 -6.95
N HIS A 221 -4.17 6.89 -5.99
CA HIS A 221 -4.93 7.41 -4.84
C HIS A 221 -4.05 7.91 -3.67
N VAL A 222 -2.77 7.56 -3.61
CA VAL A 222 -1.87 7.91 -2.48
C VAL A 222 -1.72 9.42 -2.32
N ASN A 223 -1.66 10.15 -3.42
CA ASN A 223 -1.45 11.60 -3.39
C ASN A 223 -2.65 12.36 -2.81
N THR A 224 -3.86 11.92 -3.11
CA THR A 224 -5.08 12.56 -2.61
C THR A 224 -5.21 12.45 -1.11
N ASP A 225 -5.02 11.24 -0.55
CA ASP A 225 -5.11 11.01 0.89
C ASP A 225 -4.04 11.79 1.67
N LEU A 226 -2.83 11.90 1.11
CA LEU A 226 -1.74 12.69 1.72
C LEU A 226 -2.02 14.19 1.67
N LEU A 227 -2.56 14.69 0.56
CA LEU A 227 -2.98 16.09 0.46
C LEU A 227 -4.07 16.42 1.47
N ASP A 228 -4.99 15.50 1.73
CA ASP A 228 -6.02 15.71 2.75
C ASP A 228 -5.43 15.72 4.16
N VAL A 229 -4.42 14.89 4.44
CA VAL A 229 -3.66 14.97 5.71
C VAL A 229 -2.98 16.33 5.84
N GLN A 230 -2.31 16.81 4.80
CA GLN A 230 -1.66 18.13 4.81
C GLN A 230 -2.66 19.26 5.04
N ARG A 231 -3.77 19.28 4.31
CA ARG A 231 -4.85 20.29 4.49
C ARG A 231 -5.42 20.32 5.90
N ILE A 232 -5.58 19.15 6.51
CA ILE A 232 -6.03 19.05 7.89
C ILE A 232 -4.97 19.62 8.84
N ASN A 233 -3.71 19.30 8.65
CA ASN A 233 -2.62 19.86 9.45
C ASN A 233 -2.54 21.38 9.29
N ASP A 234 -2.57 21.90 8.06
CA ASP A 234 -2.55 23.35 7.78
C ASP A 234 -3.71 24.05 8.50
N PHE A 235 -4.92 23.52 8.38
CA PHE A 235 -6.08 24.05 9.09
C PHE A 235 -5.91 24.06 10.61
N LEU A 236 -5.33 23.00 11.20
CA LEU A 236 -5.08 22.94 12.63
C LEU A 236 -3.98 23.90 13.05
N HIS A 237 -2.91 24.05 12.27
CA HIS A 237 -1.84 25.01 12.52
C HIS A 237 -2.35 26.47 12.45
N ASP A 238 -3.12 26.80 11.42
CA ASP A 238 -3.72 28.12 11.30
C ASP A 238 -4.68 28.42 12.45
N GLY A 239 -5.47 27.41 12.87
CA GLY A 239 -6.33 27.53 14.01
C GLY A 239 -5.59 27.76 15.33
N ILE A 240 -4.49 27.02 15.57
CA ILE A 240 -3.62 27.26 16.75
C ILE A 240 -3.04 28.67 16.73
N ARG A 241 -2.55 29.10 15.56
CA ARG A 241 -1.95 30.44 15.40
C ARG A 241 -2.98 31.56 15.63
N ALA A 242 -4.20 31.40 15.17
CA ALA A 242 -5.26 32.42 15.24
C ALA A 242 -6.00 32.44 16.59
N TYR A 243 -6.18 31.29 17.23
CA TYR A 243 -7.07 31.10 18.39
C TYR A 243 -6.36 30.54 19.62
N GLY A 244 -5.05 30.29 19.54
CA GLY A 244 -4.23 29.76 20.65
C GLY A 244 -4.18 28.23 20.71
N PRO A 245 -3.31 27.69 21.62
CA PRO A 245 -2.97 26.26 21.68
C PRO A 245 -4.17 25.36 22.03
N GLU A 246 -5.21 25.90 22.70
CA GLU A 246 -6.43 25.16 23.06
C GLU A 246 -7.38 24.91 21.85
N PHE A 247 -7.06 25.43 20.68
CA PHE A 247 -7.96 25.33 19.51
C PHE A 247 -8.33 23.90 19.18
N ILE A 248 -7.35 22.98 19.19
CA ILE A 248 -7.61 21.55 18.86
C ILE A 248 -8.53 20.93 19.89
N GLU A 249 -8.35 21.22 21.18
CA GLU A 249 -9.21 20.70 22.24
C GLU A 249 -10.66 21.17 22.07
N ARG A 250 -10.85 22.47 21.88
CA ARG A 250 -12.18 23.09 21.67
C ARG A 250 -12.89 22.52 20.44
N ILE A 251 -12.18 22.32 19.34
CA ILE A 251 -12.73 21.69 18.13
C ILE A 251 -13.15 20.23 18.40
N ASN A 252 -12.36 19.50 19.17
CA ASN A 252 -12.66 18.11 19.49
C ASN A 252 -13.87 18.00 20.42
N GLU A 253 -14.00 18.88 21.41
CA GLU A 253 -15.21 18.95 22.23
C GLU A 253 -16.46 19.23 21.40
N ALA A 254 -16.41 20.22 20.52
CA ALA A 254 -17.51 20.53 19.61
C ALA A 254 -17.82 19.37 18.65
N ALA A 255 -16.80 18.62 18.23
CA ALA A 255 -16.98 17.45 17.37
C ALA A 255 -17.61 16.26 18.12
N LYS A 256 -17.25 16.05 19.39
CA LYS A 256 -17.88 15.03 20.27
C LYS A 256 -19.39 15.29 20.42
N LEU A 257 -19.81 16.53 20.56
CA LEU A 257 -21.24 16.90 20.64
C LEU A 257 -22.02 16.53 19.35
N ARG A 258 -21.33 16.44 18.21
CA ARG A 258 -21.92 15.99 16.94
C ARG A 258 -21.78 14.49 16.69
N GLY A 259 -21.28 13.73 17.66
CA GLY A 259 -21.08 12.28 17.54
C GLY A 259 -19.85 11.89 16.72
N ALA A 260 -18.87 12.79 16.53
CA ALA A 260 -17.61 12.45 15.87
C ALA A 260 -16.84 11.41 16.70
N LEU A 261 -16.45 10.31 16.07
CA LEU A 261 -15.75 9.19 16.71
C LEU A 261 -14.23 9.40 16.75
N ALA A 262 -13.68 10.18 15.83
CA ALA A 262 -12.25 10.43 15.73
C ALA A 262 -11.91 11.85 16.18
N GLU A 263 -10.93 11.95 17.09
CA GLU A 263 -10.37 13.23 17.50
C GLU A 263 -9.45 13.78 16.41
N ARG A 264 -9.56 15.07 16.15
CA ARG A 264 -8.62 15.80 15.30
C ARG A 264 -7.32 16.00 16.04
N ARG A 265 -6.23 15.79 15.34
CA ARG A 265 -4.87 15.95 15.86
C ARG A 265 -3.93 16.29 14.72
N LEU A 266 -2.81 16.90 15.04
CA LEU A 266 -1.72 17.04 14.09
C LEU A 266 -1.12 15.66 13.80
N LEU A 267 -0.87 15.40 12.53
CA LEU A 267 -0.35 14.13 12.04
C LEU A 267 1.05 14.34 11.48
N ASN A 268 2.03 13.71 12.09
CA ASN A 268 3.36 13.65 11.51
C ASN A 268 3.39 12.53 10.47
N SER A 269 3.75 12.85 9.23
CA SER A 269 3.79 11.88 8.14
C SER A 269 5.14 11.90 7.42
N LEU A 270 5.74 10.73 7.28
CA LEU A 270 6.89 10.50 6.42
C LEU A 270 6.49 9.57 5.28
N VAL A 271 6.75 9.99 4.04
CA VAL A 271 6.41 9.23 2.84
C VAL A 271 7.70 8.77 2.17
N LEU A 272 7.86 7.46 2.11
CA LEU A 272 8.94 6.81 1.37
C LEU A 272 8.39 6.34 0.02
N ARG A 273 9.02 6.78 -1.06
CA ARG A 273 8.65 6.45 -2.44
C ARG A 273 9.89 6.06 -3.23
N PRO A 274 9.76 5.19 -4.24
CA PRO A 274 10.88 4.87 -5.11
C PRO A 274 11.32 6.12 -5.89
N THR A 275 12.62 6.28 -6.03
CA THR A 275 13.24 7.36 -6.82
C THR A 275 13.13 7.09 -8.32
N THR A 276 13.05 5.81 -8.70
CA THR A 276 12.92 5.36 -10.10
C THR A 276 11.57 4.68 -10.31
N ASP A 277 10.96 4.89 -11.46
CA ASP A 277 9.69 4.25 -11.84
C ASP A 277 9.84 2.73 -11.91
N ILE A 278 8.98 2.00 -11.17
CA ILE A 278 9.05 0.53 -11.07
C ILE A 278 8.76 -0.13 -12.43
N GLY A 279 7.88 0.46 -13.24
CA GLY A 279 7.62 -0.02 -14.61
C GLY A 279 8.85 0.09 -15.50
N GLN A 280 9.62 1.19 -15.37
CA GLN A 280 10.89 1.34 -16.08
C GLN A 280 11.93 0.32 -15.61
N VAL A 281 12.06 0.10 -14.29
CA VAL A 281 12.95 -0.92 -13.72
C VAL A 281 12.57 -2.32 -14.23
N ALA A 282 11.29 -2.63 -14.34
CA ALA A 282 10.81 -3.90 -14.88
C ALA A 282 11.17 -4.06 -16.36
N SER A 283 11.01 -2.99 -17.17
CA SER A 283 11.39 -2.98 -18.58
C SER A 283 12.87 -3.24 -18.78
N ASP A 284 13.72 -2.53 -18.02
CA ASP A 284 15.19 -2.66 -18.09
C ASP A 284 15.65 -4.05 -17.63
N TYR A 285 15.03 -4.57 -16.56
CA TYR A 285 15.29 -5.91 -16.07
C TYR A 285 14.97 -6.99 -17.11
N LEU A 286 13.81 -6.91 -17.75
CA LEU A 286 13.41 -7.84 -18.81
C LEU A 286 14.32 -7.74 -20.04
N ALA A 287 14.70 -6.53 -20.44
CA ALA A 287 15.62 -6.31 -21.55
C ALA A 287 17.00 -6.95 -21.28
N SER A 288 17.52 -6.80 -20.08
CA SER A 288 18.82 -7.33 -19.65
C SER A 288 18.81 -8.86 -19.47
N ASN A 289 17.67 -9.46 -19.17
CA ASN A 289 17.51 -10.88 -18.87
C ASN A 289 16.79 -11.69 -19.97
N ARG A 290 16.73 -11.19 -21.20
CA ARG A 290 16.06 -11.84 -22.34
C ARG A 290 16.42 -13.31 -22.54
N VAL A 291 17.68 -13.69 -22.33
CA VAL A 291 18.17 -15.06 -22.47
C VAL A 291 17.59 -15.98 -21.41
N ARG A 292 17.47 -15.51 -20.16
CA ARG A 292 16.88 -16.26 -19.03
C ARG A 292 15.40 -16.56 -19.27
N PHE A 293 14.65 -15.57 -19.75
CA PHE A 293 13.23 -15.70 -20.10
C PHE A 293 13.00 -16.27 -21.51
N GLY A 294 14.05 -16.50 -22.29
CA GLY A 294 14.00 -16.97 -23.68
C GLY A 294 13.61 -18.44 -23.87
N LYS A 295 13.48 -19.25 -22.80
CA LYS A 295 12.98 -20.62 -22.86
C LYS A 295 11.45 -20.61 -23.01
N SER A 296 10.88 -21.62 -23.61
CA SER A 296 9.51 -21.65 -24.18
C SER A 296 8.38 -20.97 -23.37
N LEU A 297 8.32 -21.20 -22.06
CA LEU A 297 7.36 -20.57 -21.14
C LEU A 297 7.64 -19.07 -20.90
N GLY A 298 8.91 -18.70 -20.75
CA GLY A 298 9.30 -17.30 -20.57
C GLY A 298 9.03 -16.46 -21.81
N ARG A 299 9.24 -17.00 -23.03
CA ARG A 299 8.88 -16.31 -24.27
C ARG A 299 7.38 -16.04 -24.40
N ALA A 300 6.56 -17.01 -24.05
CA ALA A 300 5.10 -16.83 -24.05
C ALA A 300 4.67 -15.75 -23.05
N PHE A 301 5.32 -15.73 -21.86
CA PHE A 301 5.05 -14.72 -20.84
C PHE A 301 5.47 -13.32 -21.30
N ILE A 302 6.70 -13.15 -21.83
CA ILE A 302 7.17 -11.86 -22.38
C ILE A 302 6.31 -11.41 -23.56
N SER A 303 5.94 -12.33 -24.46
CA SER A 303 5.04 -12.02 -25.58
C SER A 303 3.64 -11.60 -25.09
N MET A 304 3.16 -12.17 -24.00
CA MET A 304 1.89 -11.78 -23.37
C MET A 304 1.96 -10.37 -22.77
N LEU A 305 3.14 -9.98 -22.25
CA LEU A 305 3.36 -8.67 -21.65
C LEU A 305 3.58 -7.56 -22.69
N ASP A 306 3.72 -7.92 -23.98
CA ASP A 306 3.94 -6.99 -25.10
C ASP A 306 5.04 -5.95 -24.81
N VAL A 307 6.15 -6.41 -24.19
CA VAL A 307 7.27 -5.56 -23.82
C VAL A 307 8.09 -5.27 -25.07
N GLY A 308 7.69 -4.24 -25.82
CA GLY A 308 8.48 -3.64 -26.89
C GLY A 308 9.64 -2.83 -26.33
N ALA A 309 10.74 -2.69 -27.09
CA ALA A 309 11.83 -1.81 -26.71
C ALA A 309 11.33 -0.35 -26.58
N GLY A 310 11.34 0.18 -25.36
CA GLY A 310 10.88 1.55 -25.04
C GLY A 310 9.42 1.68 -24.60
N ALA A 311 8.66 0.58 -24.49
CA ALA A 311 7.32 0.63 -23.89
C ALA A 311 7.42 0.52 -22.37
N ASP A 312 6.60 1.30 -21.66
CA ASP A 312 6.45 1.14 -20.22
C ASP A 312 5.94 -0.26 -19.90
N ALA A 313 6.64 -0.98 -19.05
CA ALA A 313 6.28 -2.34 -18.67
C ALA A 313 5.41 -2.35 -17.39
N ASP A 314 4.41 -1.46 -17.32
CA ASP A 314 3.55 -1.35 -16.15
C ASP A 314 2.94 -2.70 -15.78
N LEU A 315 2.34 -3.41 -16.74
CA LEU A 315 1.75 -4.72 -16.49
C LEU A 315 2.80 -5.74 -16.04
N ALA A 316 3.99 -5.68 -16.62
CA ALA A 316 5.09 -6.57 -16.24
C ALA A 316 5.50 -6.36 -14.78
N SER A 317 5.54 -5.12 -14.29
CA SER A 317 5.89 -4.82 -12.90
C SER A 317 4.98 -5.49 -11.88
N TYR A 318 3.70 -5.69 -12.22
CA TYR A 318 2.72 -6.38 -11.37
C TYR A 318 2.82 -7.91 -11.42
N LEU A 319 3.39 -8.46 -12.50
CA LEU A 319 3.40 -9.90 -12.76
C LEU A 319 4.79 -10.53 -12.65
N LEU A 320 5.84 -9.73 -12.54
CA LEU A 320 7.21 -10.20 -12.52
C LEU A 320 7.60 -10.71 -11.12
N PHE A 321 6.99 -11.81 -10.70
CA PHE A 321 7.34 -12.52 -9.47
C PHE A 321 8.64 -13.31 -9.65
N ASP A 322 9.75 -12.58 -9.84
CA ASP A 322 11.10 -13.12 -10.05
C ASP A 322 12.04 -12.59 -8.96
N GLY A 323 12.78 -13.51 -8.32
CA GLY A 323 13.66 -13.16 -7.20
C GLY A 323 14.77 -12.18 -7.58
N GLY A 324 15.30 -12.24 -8.80
CA GLY A 324 16.28 -11.28 -9.27
C GLY A 324 15.70 -9.87 -9.45
N PHE A 325 14.46 -9.77 -9.95
CA PHE A 325 13.74 -8.51 -9.99
C PHE A 325 13.44 -7.98 -8.58
N ALA A 326 12.98 -8.86 -7.69
CA ALA A 326 12.74 -8.49 -6.29
C ALA A 326 14.02 -7.98 -5.61
N GLN A 327 15.18 -8.62 -5.84
CA GLN A 327 16.48 -8.13 -5.34
C GLN A 327 16.81 -6.74 -5.87
N THR A 328 16.58 -6.47 -7.15
CA THR A 328 16.78 -5.13 -7.74
C THR A 328 15.93 -4.07 -7.03
N LEU A 329 14.65 -4.38 -6.78
CA LEU A 329 13.76 -3.48 -6.05
C LEU A 329 14.15 -3.31 -4.57
N ILE A 330 14.60 -4.37 -3.91
CA ILE A 330 15.09 -4.32 -2.53
C ILE A 330 16.34 -3.43 -2.42
N GLU A 331 17.28 -3.56 -3.35
CA GLU A 331 18.48 -2.73 -3.39
C GLU A 331 18.16 -1.26 -3.66
N MET A 332 17.22 -0.99 -4.58
CA MET A 332 16.69 0.36 -4.82
C MET A 332 16.07 0.94 -3.56
N GLY A 333 15.15 0.21 -2.92
CA GLY A 333 14.50 0.68 -1.70
C GLY A 333 15.47 0.90 -0.52
N ARG A 334 16.53 0.10 -0.41
CA ARG A 334 17.60 0.32 0.59
C ARG A 334 18.38 1.61 0.32
N ARG A 335 18.72 1.88 -0.93
CA ARG A 335 19.40 3.11 -1.33
C ARG A 335 18.51 4.32 -1.04
N ASP A 336 17.25 4.28 -1.49
CA ASP A 336 16.29 5.36 -1.27
C ASP A 336 16.06 5.64 0.22
N ALA A 337 16.00 4.59 1.05
CA ALA A 337 15.89 4.73 2.50
C ALA A 337 17.19 5.28 3.13
N HIS A 338 18.35 4.92 2.59
CA HIS A 338 19.64 5.44 3.08
C HIS A 338 19.79 6.93 2.75
N GLU A 339 19.37 7.37 1.58
CA GLU A 339 19.36 8.79 1.18
C GLU A 339 18.45 9.64 2.09
N LYS A 340 17.38 9.04 2.62
CA LYS A 340 16.43 9.69 3.56
C LYS A 340 16.67 9.35 5.02
N ARG A 341 17.86 8.89 5.35
CA ARG A 341 18.17 8.40 6.69
C ARG A 341 17.88 9.43 7.79
N ASP A 342 18.32 10.65 7.60
CA ASP A 342 18.15 11.72 8.61
C ASP A 342 16.66 12.06 8.81
N GLU A 343 15.87 12.09 7.71
CA GLU A 343 14.43 12.29 7.79
C GLU A 343 13.73 11.13 8.53
N ILE A 344 14.19 9.89 8.30
CA ILE A 344 13.64 8.69 8.97
C ILE A 344 14.00 8.70 10.44
N GLU A 345 15.25 9.04 10.81
CA GLU A 345 15.70 9.11 12.20
C GLU A 345 14.95 10.22 12.96
N ALA A 346 14.82 11.41 12.36
CA ALA A 346 14.02 12.49 12.92
C ALA A 346 12.54 12.05 13.13
N PHE A 347 11.92 11.46 12.13
CA PHE A 347 10.55 10.97 12.21
C PHE A 347 10.36 9.94 13.34
N LEU A 348 11.32 9.04 13.56
CA LEU A 348 11.20 7.96 14.54
C LEU A 348 11.50 8.41 15.97
N PHE A 349 12.48 9.29 16.16
CA PHE A 349 13.08 9.57 17.48
C PHE A 349 12.83 10.96 18.01
N GLU A 350 12.52 11.96 17.17
CA GLU A 350 12.22 13.31 17.63
C GLU A 350 10.79 13.44 18.18
N ASP A 351 10.58 14.42 19.05
CA ASP A 351 9.24 14.70 19.57
C ASP A 351 8.32 15.14 18.42
N PRO A 352 7.17 14.49 18.23
CA PRO A 352 6.20 14.88 17.20
C PRO A 352 5.78 16.34 17.31
N ASN A 353 5.72 16.89 18.52
CA ASN A 353 5.30 18.28 18.75
C ASN A 353 6.39 19.28 18.40
N ALA A 354 7.68 18.91 18.49
CA ALA A 354 8.79 19.77 18.09
C ALA A 354 8.88 19.98 16.58
N ILE A 355 8.54 18.94 15.81
CA ILE A 355 8.57 18.99 14.32
C ILE A 355 7.37 19.78 13.75
N LEU A 356 6.26 19.84 14.50
CA LEU A 356 5.01 20.42 14.03
C LEU A 356 4.89 21.94 14.28
N LEU A 357 5.81 22.53 15.06
CA LEU A 357 5.89 23.97 15.25
C LEU A 357 6.92 24.54 14.27
N PRO A 358 6.57 25.48 13.38
CA PRO A 358 7.57 26.16 12.55
C PRO A 358 8.56 26.89 13.45
N ALA A 359 9.86 26.78 13.14
CA ALA A 359 10.96 27.33 13.91
C ALA A 359 10.86 28.84 14.25
N ASN A 360 9.95 29.56 13.63
CA ASN A 360 9.73 31.01 13.83
C ASN A 360 8.69 31.33 14.93
N ALA A 361 8.12 30.34 15.64
CA ALA A 361 7.13 30.61 16.68
C ALA A 361 7.77 30.84 18.08
N VAL A 362 9.06 30.54 18.24
CA VAL A 362 9.75 30.65 19.51
C VAL A 362 10.35 32.06 19.71
N ASP A 363 10.71 32.77 18.63
CA ASP A 363 11.36 34.10 18.74
C ASP A 363 10.40 35.28 18.97
N SER A 364 9.08 35.08 18.88
CA SER A 364 8.11 36.18 19.09
C SER A 364 7.63 36.32 20.55
N ALA A 365 7.94 35.37 21.41
CA ALA A 365 7.53 35.43 22.83
C ALA A 365 8.54 36.13 23.75
N GLU A 366 9.82 36.30 23.34
CA GLU A 366 10.85 36.92 24.17
C GLU A 366 11.03 38.45 23.99
N HIS A 367 10.30 39.08 23.06
CA HIS A 367 10.44 40.52 22.78
C HIS A 367 9.25 41.39 23.18
N SER A 368 8.30 40.88 23.97
CA SER A 368 7.16 41.70 24.46
C SER A 368 7.25 42.17 25.91
N GLU A 369 8.36 41.92 26.62
CA GLU A 369 8.60 42.53 27.95
C GLU A 369 9.75 43.55 27.89
N SER A 370 9.47 44.81 27.58
CA SER A 370 10.09 45.98 28.19
C SER A 370 9.71 47.28 27.48
N LYS A 371 8.74 48.03 28.01
CA LYS A 371 8.96 49.41 28.50
C LYS A 371 7.65 50.01 29.00
N PRO A 372 7.62 50.56 30.23
CA PRO A 372 6.52 51.42 30.66
C PRO A 372 6.68 52.84 30.05
N PRO A 373 5.58 53.57 29.89
CA PRO A 373 5.62 54.92 29.38
C PRO A 373 6.00 55.91 30.45
N GLU A 374 6.84 56.90 30.09
CA GLU A 374 6.92 58.21 30.74
C GLU A 374 5.78 59.13 30.18
#